data_dee2d43f1d123954671503d5153b0fb1
#
_entry.id   dee2d43f1d123954671503d5153b0fb1
#
_cell.length_a   1.000
_cell.length_b   1.000
_cell.length_c   1.000
_cell.angle_alpha   90.00
_cell.angle_beta   90.00
_cell.angle_gamma   90.00
#
_symmetry.space_group_name_H-M   'P 1'
#
loop_
_entity.id
_entity.type
_entity.pdbx_description
1 polymer ?
#
loop_
_entity_poly.entity_id
_entity_poly.type
_entity_poly.pdbx_seq_one_letter_code
_entity_poly.pdbx_strand_id
1 'polypeptide(L)'
;FVMLADEAVNIGAPPSRESYLVADKIIAACKKTGAEALHPGYGFLSENAEFAKRVEEEGIVFIGPKHYSMAAMGDKIESKKLAGAAGVNCIPGVNSAIETAEAAVEIAKGIGYPVMIKASAGGGGKGLRVAFNDKEAFEGFTSCRNEARNSFGDDRVFVEKYVEEPRHIEIQLIGDSFGNVVYLNERECSIQRRHQKVIEEAPSPFISDATRKAMGEQAVALAKAVKYQSAGTVEFVVGKDQSFYFLEMNTRLQVEHPVTECITGLDLVELMIRVAAGEKLPLTQTQVKRDGWAIECRINAEDPFRNFLPSTGRLVRFQPPKETMFASDVSQWHGVRVDTGVQDGGEIPMYYDSMIAKLIVHGKDRLEAIAKMREALNGFVIRGVSSSIPFQAALLAHPKFVSGDFNTGFIAENYAHGFRAEDVPHEDAGFLVALAAFVSRRYLSRAASISGQMEGH
;
A
#
# COMPACT_ATOMS: atom_id res chain seq x y z
N PHE A 1 18.14 -0.30 9.58
CA PHE A 1 18.83 0.74 8.78
C PHE A 1 19.99 1.38 9.56
N VAL A 2 19.85 1.69 10.86
CA VAL A 2 20.94 2.28 11.67
C VAL A 2 22.23 1.45 11.62
N MET A 3 22.13 0.11 11.60
CA MET A 3 23.29 -0.78 11.50
C MET A 3 23.95 -0.82 10.11
N LEU A 4 23.24 -0.36 9.07
CA LEU A 4 23.72 -0.31 7.68
C LEU A 4 24.26 1.06 7.31
N ALA A 5 23.95 2.11 8.08
CA ALA A 5 24.38 3.47 7.84
C ALA A 5 25.77 3.72 8.42
N ASP A 6 26.55 4.56 7.75
CA ASP A 6 27.88 5.00 8.25
C ASP A 6 27.70 5.92 9.47
N GLU A 7 26.67 6.75 9.49
CA GLU A 7 26.33 7.65 10.58
C GLU A 7 24.84 7.61 10.93
N ALA A 8 24.49 7.80 12.19
CA ALA A 8 23.13 7.94 12.68
C ALA A 8 22.98 9.20 13.53
N VAL A 9 21.97 10.01 13.23
CA VAL A 9 21.67 11.26 13.94
C VAL A 9 20.33 11.13 14.63
N ASN A 10 20.31 11.30 15.95
CA ASN A 10 19.05 11.38 16.70
C ASN A 10 18.40 12.74 16.42
N ILE A 11 17.13 12.69 15.94
CA ILE A 11 16.34 13.88 15.60
C ILE A 11 15.25 14.20 16.61
N GLY A 12 15.20 13.51 17.75
CA GLY A 12 14.30 13.82 18.84
C GLY A 12 13.60 12.61 19.45
N ALA A 13 12.55 12.88 20.22
CA ALA A 13 11.75 11.87 20.90
C ALA A 13 10.95 10.99 19.91
N PRO A 14 10.51 9.78 20.33
CA PRO A 14 9.78 8.85 19.47
C PRO A 14 8.54 9.41 18.76
N PRO A 15 7.68 10.25 19.37
CA PRO A 15 6.53 10.82 18.66
C PRO A 15 6.94 11.56 17.39
N SER A 16 6.32 11.24 16.24
CA SER A 16 6.69 11.79 14.93
C SER A 16 6.60 13.33 14.88
N ARG A 17 5.66 13.93 15.59
CA ARG A 17 5.54 15.40 15.74
C ARG A 17 6.75 16.06 16.39
N GLU A 18 7.57 15.30 17.09
CA GLU A 18 8.76 15.77 17.80
C GLU A 18 10.06 15.37 17.06
N SER A 19 9.95 14.61 15.98
CA SER A 19 11.06 14.05 15.21
C SER A 19 10.82 14.13 13.70
N TYR A 20 10.23 13.09 13.08
CA TYR A 20 10.10 12.93 11.63
C TYR A 20 9.19 13.97 10.93
N LEU A 21 8.35 14.70 11.65
CA LEU A 21 7.54 15.81 11.12
C LEU A 21 8.18 17.19 11.35
N VAL A 22 9.38 17.25 11.94
CA VAL A 22 10.09 18.50 12.23
C VAL A 22 11.17 18.72 11.18
N ALA A 23 10.83 19.45 10.12
CA ALA A 23 11.72 19.74 8.99
C ALA A 23 13.10 20.29 9.42
N ASP A 24 13.12 21.21 10.41
CA ASP A 24 14.35 21.83 10.92
C ASP A 24 15.35 20.79 11.43
N LYS A 25 14.88 19.78 12.15
CA LYS A 25 15.74 18.74 12.72
C LYS A 25 16.33 17.85 11.63
N ILE A 26 15.56 17.53 10.61
CA ILE A 26 16.01 16.72 9.47
C ILE A 26 17.06 17.48 8.66
N ILE A 27 16.78 18.74 8.33
CA ILE A 27 17.72 19.61 7.58
C ILE A 27 19.00 19.83 8.39
N ALA A 28 18.90 20.07 9.70
CA ALA A 28 20.06 20.20 10.58
C ALA A 28 20.91 18.91 10.61
N ALA A 29 20.27 17.73 10.60
CA ALA A 29 20.98 16.45 10.52
C ALA A 29 21.74 16.34 9.18
N CYS A 30 21.11 16.67 8.06
CA CYS A 30 21.76 16.67 6.75
C CYS A 30 22.99 17.60 6.74
N LYS A 31 22.85 18.83 7.25
CA LYS A 31 23.97 19.78 7.32
C LYS A 31 25.09 19.29 8.21
N LYS A 32 24.75 18.68 9.35
CA LYS A 32 25.72 18.13 10.30
C LYS A 32 26.57 17.02 9.69
N THR A 33 25.97 16.15 8.89
CA THR A 33 26.64 15.00 8.25
C THR A 33 27.25 15.35 6.89
N GLY A 34 27.01 16.55 6.36
CA GLY A 34 27.44 16.93 5.01
C GLY A 34 26.68 16.17 3.91
N ALA A 35 25.43 15.75 4.17
CA ALA A 35 24.63 15.05 3.19
C ALA A 35 24.32 15.94 1.98
N GLU A 36 24.60 15.44 0.78
CA GLU A 36 24.36 16.15 -0.48
C GLU A 36 22.92 15.92 -1.00
N ALA A 37 22.29 14.81 -0.58
CA ALA A 37 20.94 14.44 -0.97
C ALA A 37 20.16 13.82 0.19
N LEU A 38 18.81 13.91 0.12
CA LEU A 38 17.88 13.38 1.10
C LEU A 38 16.84 12.50 0.40
N HIS A 39 16.75 11.23 0.77
CA HIS A 39 15.66 10.34 0.38
C HIS A 39 14.59 10.34 1.48
N PRO A 40 13.34 10.76 1.19
CA PRO A 40 12.31 10.91 2.21
C PRO A 40 11.66 9.59 2.66
N GLY A 41 11.95 8.48 1.99
CA GLY A 41 11.21 7.23 2.15
C GLY A 41 9.76 7.36 1.68
N TYR A 42 8.83 6.85 2.47
CA TYR A 42 7.38 7.02 2.30
C TYR A 42 6.74 7.36 3.67
N GLY A 43 5.59 8.04 3.64
CA GLY A 43 5.00 8.62 4.85
C GLY A 43 5.65 9.93 5.30
N PHE A 44 5.27 10.44 6.46
CA PHE A 44 5.78 11.66 7.07
C PHE A 44 5.81 12.85 6.11
N LEU A 45 7.01 13.35 5.76
CA LEU A 45 7.21 14.52 4.89
C LEU A 45 7.48 14.15 3.42
N SER A 46 7.34 12.89 3.03
CA SER A 46 7.67 12.43 1.66
C SER A 46 6.82 13.08 0.55
N GLU A 47 5.60 13.53 0.85
CA GLU A 47 4.70 14.24 -0.07
C GLU A 47 4.46 15.70 0.34
N ASN A 48 5.30 16.24 1.20
CA ASN A 48 5.18 17.62 1.65
C ASN A 48 5.95 18.56 0.72
N ALA A 49 5.20 19.33 -0.09
CA ALA A 49 5.77 20.24 -1.08
C ALA A 49 6.66 21.33 -0.45
N GLU A 50 6.25 21.90 0.68
CA GLU A 50 7.02 22.93 1.39
C GLU A 50 8.34 22.36 1.94
N PHE A 51 8.33 21.14 2.45
CA PHE A 51 9.55 20.48 2.90
C PHE A 51 10.50 20.21 1.73
N ALA A 52 10.00 19.64 0.62
CA ALA A 52 10.82 19.39 -0.56
C ALA A 52 11.45 20.69 -1.11
N LYS A 53 10.67 21.76 -1.19
CA LYS A 53 11.15 23.09 -1.61
C LYS A 53 12.25 23.59 -0.68
N ARG A 54 12.03 23.52 0.62
CA ARG A 54 12.99 23.98 1.62
C ARG A 54 14.29 23.19 1.60
N VAL A 55 14.23 21.87 1.42
CA VAL A 55 15.44 21.02 1.29
C VAL A 55 16.30 21.50 0.11
N GLU A 56 15.67 21.80 -1.03
CA GLU A 56 16.36 22.32 -2.22
C GLU A 56 16.92 23.74 -2.02
N GLU A 57 16.19 24.61 -1.32
CA GLU A 57 16.66 25.97 -0.98
C GLU A 57 17.90 25.94 -0.06
N GLU A 58 18.06 24.89 0.74
CA GLU A 58 19.23 24.65 1.59
C GLU A 58 20.41 23.99 0.83
N GLY A 59 20.28 23.81 -0.49
CA GLY A 59 21.31 23.24 -1.35
C GLY A 59 21.43 21.71 -1.27
N ILE A 60 20.42 21.03 -0.70
CA ILE A 60 20.36 19.57 -0.58
C ILE A 60 19.44 19.03 -1.66
N VAL A 61 19.85 18.00 -2.40
CA VAL A 61 19.01 17.38 -3.42
C VAL A 61 17.90 16.55 -2.76
N PHE A 62 16.64 16.89 -3.05
CA PHE A 62 15.51 16.06 -2.64
C PHE A 62 15.35 14.89 -3.62
N ILE A 63 15.53 13.64 -3.17
CA ILE A 63 15.38 12.45 -3.99
C ILE A 63 13.88 12.11 -4.08
N GLY A 64 13.22 12.73 -5.05
CA GLY A 64 11.78 12.68 -5.24
C GLY A 64 11.34 13.64 -6.33
N PRO A 65 10.02 13.81 -6.51
CA PRO A 65 9.48 14.80 -7.44
C PRO A 65 9.73 16.21 -6.93
N LYS A 66 9.64 17.16 -7.82
CA LYS A 66 9.76 18.59 -7.48
C LYS A 66 8.53 19.07 -6.71
N HIS A 67 8.72 20.02 -5.82
CA HIS A 67 7.69 20.58 -4.96
C HIS A 67 6.42 21.02 -5.71
N TYR A 68 6.57 21.58 -6.93
CA TYR A 68 5.44 22.02 -7.73
C TYR A 68 4.57 20.84 -8.25
N SER A 69 5.18 19.69 -8.57
CA SER A 69 4.45 18.47 -8.95
C SER A 69 3.70 17.89 -7.75
N MET A 70 4.32 17.92 -6.56
CA MET A 70 3.65 17.52 -5.31
C MET A 70 2.45 18.42 -5.01
N ALA A 71 2.62 19.75 -5.09
CA ALA A 71 1.56 20.69 -4.84
C ALA A 71 0.38 20.52 -5.83
N ALA A 72 0.69 20.29 -7.11
CA ALA A 72 -0.32 20.09 -8.15
C ALA A 72 -1.15 18.83 -7.94
N MET A 73 -0.54 17.75 -7.44
CA MET A 73 -1.21 16.46 -7.22
C MET A 73 -1.78 16.29 -5.80
N GLY A 74 -1.35 17.10 -4.84
CA GLY A 74 -1.80 17.02 -3.45
C GLY A 74 -3.21 17.58 -3.21
N ASP A 75 -3.70 18.48 -4.05
CA ASP A 75 -5.08 18.96 -3.99
C ASP A 75 -6.00 18.08 -4.83
N LYS A 76 -7.04 17.50 -4.21
CA LYS A 76 -7.96 16.55 -4.88
C LYS A 76 -8.76 17.17 -6.02
N ILE A 77 -9.08 18.45 -5.94
CA ILE A 77 -9.86 19.15 -6.98
C ILE A 77 -8.94 19.51 -8.14
N GLU A 78 -7.81 20.12 -7.84
CA GLU A 78 -6.83 20.54 -8.84
C GLU A 78 -6.22 19.32 -9.56
N SER A 79 -5.90 18.24 -8.85
CA SER A 79 -5.40 17.00 -9.46
C SER A 79 -6.38 16.39 -10.45
N LYS A 80 -7.69 16.37 -10.15
CA LYS A 80 -8.73 15.92 -11.09
C LYS A 80 -8.85 16.82 -12.31
N LYS A 81 -8.77 18.14 -12.14
CA LYS A 81 -8.78 19.08 -13.27
C LYS A 81 -7.58 18.87 -14.18
N LEU A 82 -6.39 18.73 -13.60
CA LEU A 82 -5.16 18.49 -14.35
C LEU A 82 -5.20 17.12 -15.06
N ALA A 83 -5.73 16.10 -14.39
CA ALA A 83 -5.91 14.78 -14.99
C ALA A 83 -6.88 14.84 -16.19
N GLY A 84 -8.02 15.50 -16.04
CA GLY A 84 -8.97 15.69 -17.15
C GLY A 84 -8.37 16.50 -18.31
N ALA A 85 -7.64 17.57 -18.02
CA ALA A 85 -6.94 18.35 -19.04
C ALA A 85 -5.82 17.57 -19.76
N ALA A 86 -5.21 16.60 -19.08
CA ALA A 86 -4.22 15.69 -19.65
C ALA A 86 -4.85 14.48 -20.41
N GLY A 87 -6.19 14.42 -20.52
CA GLY A 87 -6.90 13.33 -21.18
C GLY A 87 -7.00 12.04 -20.36
N VAL A 88 -6.81 12.12 -19.04
CA VAL A 88 -7.00 10.99 -18.14
C VAL A 88 -8.48 10.82 -17.81
N ASN A 89 -8.97 9.59 -17.85
CA ASN A 89 -10.34 9.27 -17.50
C ASN A 89 -10.61 9.64 -16.04
N CYS A 90 -11.46 10.62 -15.81
CA CYS A 90 -11.93 10.98 -14.49
C CYS A 90 -13.32 10.40 -14.25
N ILE A 91 -13.62 10.05 -13.00
CA ILE A 91 -14.94 9.55 -12.63
C ILE A 91 -16.02 10.56 -13.07
N PRO A 92 -17.06 10.14 -13.80
CA PRO A 92 -18.16 11.02 -14.18
C PRO A 92 -18.79 11.67 -12.94
N GLY A 93 -18.86 13.00 -12.92
CA GLY A 93 -19.33 13.73 -11.76
C GLY A 93 -19.13 15.23 -11.91
N VAL A 94 -19.51 15.96 -10.87
CA VAL A 94 -19.35 17.42 -10.81
C VAL A 94 -18.18 17.74 -9.86
N ASN A 95 -17.18 18.43 -10.39
CA ASN A 95 -15.98 18.84 -9.66
C ASN A 95 -16.13 20.18 -8.93
N SER A 96 -17.36 20.68 -8.75
CA SER A 96 -17.70 21.87 -8.00
C SER A 96 -18.57 21.52 -6.80
N ALA A 97 -18.45 22.31 -5.73
CA ALA A 97 -19.35 22.17 -4.59
C ALA A 97 -20.82 22.36 -5.01
N ILE A 98 -21.67 21.50 -4.51
CA ILE A 98 -23.12 21.52 -4.77
C ILE A 98 -23.78 22.24 -3.60
N GLU A 99 -24.66 23.18 -3.89
CA GLU A 99 -25.23 24.05 -2.85
C GLU A 99 -26.48 23.44 -2.18
N THR A 100 -27.30 22.70 -2.93
CA THR A 100 -28.59 22.17 -2.43
C THR A 100 -28.76 20.69 -2.72
N ALA A 101 -29.61 20.04 -1.90
CA ALA A 101 -29.93 18.62 -2.06
C ALA A 101 -30.69 18.36 -3.38
N GLU A 102 -31.54 19.27 -3.82
CA GLU A 102 -32.27 19.20 -5.07
C GLU A 102 -31.32 19.23 -6.27
N ALA A 103 -30.31 20.12 -6.25
CA ALA A 103 -29.29 20.18 -7.28
C ALA A 103 -28.46 18.88 -7.31
N ALA A 104 -28.16 18.29 -6.15
CA ALA A 104 -27.48 17.01 -6.07
C ALA A 104 -28.26 15.87 -6.71
N VAL A 105 -29.59 15.83 -6.53
CA VAL A 105 -30.49 14.86 -7.18
C VAL A 105 -30.46 15.01 -8.68
N GLU A 106 -30.60 16.24 -9.22
CA GLU A 106 -30.59 16.47 -10.67
C GLU A 106 -29.23 16.08 -11.30
N ILE A 107 -28.15 16.38 -10.61
CA ILE A 107 -26.79 15.94 -11.02
C ILE A 107 -26.70 14.41 -11.01
N ALA A 108 -27.19 13.76 -9.95
CA ALA A 108 -27.20 12.30 -9.83
C ALA A 108 -27.98 11.62 -10.96
N LYS A 109 -29.13 12.18 -11.34
CA LYS A 109 -29.89 11.73 -12.51
C LYS A 109 -29.09 11.85 -13.80
N GLY A 110 -28.39 12.96 -13.99
CA GLY A 110 -27.56 13.20 -15.17
C GLY A 110 -26.38 12.24 -15.28
N ILE A 111 -25.78 11.87 -14.15
CA ILE A 111 -24.69 10.88 -14.06
C ILE A 111 -25.22 9.45 -14.25
N GLY A 112 -26.43 9.18 -13.77
CA GLY A 112 -27.03 7.85 -13.66
C GLY A 112 -26.64 7.11 -12.38
N TYR A 113 -27.65 6.59 -11.66
CA TYR A 113 -27.44 5.83 -10.42
C TYR A 113 -26.71 4.50 -10.66
N PRO A 114 -26.02 3.95 -9.65
CA PRO A 114 -25.75 4.54 -8.36
C PRO A 114 -24.70 5.66 -8.41
N VAL A 115 -24.79 6.59 -7.44
CA VAL A 115 -23.85 7.70 -7.29
C VAL A 115 -23.26 7.72 -5.89
N MET A 116 -22.07 8.31 -5.77
CA MET A 116 -21.41 8.56 -4.50
C MET A 116 -21.39 10.05 -4.20
N ILE A 117 -21.84 10.40 -3.02
CA ILE A 117 -21.86 11.75 -2.47
C ILE A 117 -20.68 11.87 -1.52
N LYS A 118 -19.82 12.85 -1.75
CA LYS A 118 -18.55 13.01 -1.02
C LYS A 118 -18.39 14.41 -0.48
N ALA A 119 -17.90 14.51 0.77
CA ALA A 119 -17.39 15.75 1.30
C ALA A 119 -16.01 16.09 0.69
N SER A 120 -15.78 17.35 0.34
CA SER A 120 -14.50 17.84 -0.19
C SER A 120 -13.33 17.61 0.78
N ALA A 121 -13.58 17.87 2.06
CA ALA A 121 -12.60 17.68 3.15
C ALA A 121 -12.65 16.30 3.80
N GLY A 122 -13.41 15.33 3.27
CA GLY A 122 -13.61 14.01 3.84
C GLY A 122 -12.39 13.11 3.76
N GLY A 123 -12.23 12.25 4.77
CA GLY A 123 -11.19 11.22 4.82
C GLY A 123 -11.57 10.09 5.77
N GLY A 124 -10.92 8.92 5.64
CA GLY A 124 -11.15 7.78 6.53
C GLY A 124 -12.57 7.21 6.52
N GLY A 125 -13.30 7.34 5.40
CA GLY A 125 -14.68 6.84 5.27
C GLY A 125 -15.76 7.77 5.82
N LYS A 126 -15.41 8.93 6.38
CA LYS A 126 -16.36 9.95 6.82
C LYS A 126 -16.71 10.90 5.68
N GLY A 127 -17.96 11.40 5.66
CA GLY A 127 -18.44 12.28 4.61
C GLY A 127 -18.64 11.57 3.27
N LEU A 128 -19.00 10.29 3.28
CA LEU A 128 -19.31 9.49 2.09
C LEU A 128 -20.69 8.85 2.23
N ARG A 129 -21.50 8.92 1.16
CA ARG A 129 -22.79 8.23 1.06
C ARG A 129 -22.99 7.71 -0.35
N VAL A 130 -23.44 6.47 -0.48
CA VAL A 130 -23.90 5.90 -1.76
C VAL A 130 -25.40 6.09 -1.85
N ALA A 131 -25.87 6.45 -3.03
CA ALA A 131 -27.29 6.62 -3.32
C ALA A 131 -27.67 5.88 -4.60
N PHE A 132 -28.74 5.10 -4.54
CA PHE A 132 -29.26 4.28 -5.64
C PHE A 132 -30.50 4.88 -6.29
N ASN A 133 -31.04 5.97 -5.73
CA ASN A 133 -32.23 6.67 -6.21
C ASN A 133 -32.27 8.11 -5.68
N ASP A 134 -33.26 8.88 -6.19
CA ASP A 134 -33.45 10.30 -5.86
C ASP A 134 -33.59 10.56 -4.36
N LYS A 135 -34.34 9.71 -3.64
CA LYS A 135 -34.59 9.88 -2.22
C LYS A 135 -33.29 9.71 -1.43
N GLU A 136 -32.55 8.65 -1.74
CA GLU A 136 -31.26 8.39 -1.08
C GLU A 136 -30.21 9.47 -1.42
N ALA A 137 -30.26 10.02 -2.65
CA ALA A 137 -29.38 11.12 -3.03
C ALA A 137 -29.67 12.38 -2.22
N PHE A 138 -30.94 12.74 -2.03
CA PHE A 138 -31.35 13.87 -1.22
C PHE A 138 -30.97 13.74 0.26
N GLU A 139 -31.32 12.61 0.85
CA GLU A 139 -31.00 12.31 2.26
C GLU A 139 -29.49 12.19 2.49
N GLY A 140 -28.81 11.53 1.57
CA GLY A 140 -27.37 11.33 1.58
C GLY A 140 -26.58 12.64 1.48
N PHE A 141 -27.02 13.55 0.61
CA PHE A 141 -26.41 14.88 0.50
C PHE A 141 -26.54 15.67 1.82
N THR A 142 -27.74 15.73 2.37
CA THR A 142 -27.99 16.45 3.62
C THR A 142 -27.18 15.89 4.78
N SER A 143 -27.14 14.56 4.92
CA SER A 143 -26.35 13.87 5.94
C SER A 143 -24.86 14.10 5.77
N CYS A 144 -24.34 13.96 4.53
CA CYS A 144 -22.93 14.15 4.19
C CYS A 144 -22.46 15.57 4.49
N ARG A 145 -23.26 16.58 4.11
CA ARG A 145 -22.98 17.99 4.35
C ARG A 145 -22.89 18.33 5.84
N ASN A 146 -23.85 17.81 6.63
CA ASN A 146 -23.85 18.03 8.08
C ASN A 146 -22.66 17.36 8.78
N GLU A 147 -22.32 16.13 8.36
CA GLU A 147 -21.14 15.42 8.88
C GLU A 147 -19.85 16.17 8.52
N ALA A 148 -19.74 16.65 7.30
CA ALA A 148 -18.58 17.40 6.82
C ALA A 148 -18.37 18.69 7.60
N ARG A 149 -19.44 19.46 7.80
CA ARG A 149 -19.41 20.67 8.61
C ARG A 149 -18.94 20.41 10.04
N ASN A 150 -19.51 19.38 10.67
CA ASN A 150 -19.22 19.07 12.07
C ASN A 150 -17.84 18.46 12.29
N SER A 151 -17.35 17.65 11.33
CA SER A 151 -16.09 16.90 11.49
C SER A 151 -14.88 17.65 10.94
N PHE A 152 -15.07 18.48 9.91
CA PHE A 152 -13.96 19.07 9.14
C PHE A 152 -14.04 20.58 9.02
N GLY A 153 -15.16 21.21 9.43
CA GLY A 153 -15.38 22.65 9.28
C GLY A 153 -15.58 23.12 7.83
N ASP A 154 -15.67 22.21 6.89
CA ASP A 154 -15.89 22.45 5.45
C ASP A 154 -17.10 21.62 5.00
N ASP A 155 -18.15 22.30 4.55
CA ASP A 155 -19.42 21.65 4.19
C ASP A 155 -19.60 21.44 2.67
N ARG A 156 -18.53 21.63 1.89
CA ARG A 156 -18.55 21.42 0.45
C ARG A 156 -18.72 19.94 0.13
N VAL A 157 -19.74 19.64 -0.66
CA VAL A 157 -20.10 18.27 -1.08
C VAL A 157 -20.20 18.22 -2.59
N PHE A 158 -19.79 17.11 -3.19
CA PHE A 158 -19.91 16.83 -4.62
C PHE A 158 -20.48 15.43 -4.85
N VAL A 159 -20.94 15.16 -6.07
CA VAL A 159 -21.54 13.90 -6.49
C VAL A 159 -20.77 13.35 -7.67
N GLU A 160 -20.46 12.06 -7.63
CA GLU A 160 -19.81 11.35 -8.73
C GLU A 160 -20.43 9.95 -8.93
N LYS A 161 -20.17 9.33 -10.08
CA LYS A 161 -20.59 7.95 -10.36
C LYS A 161 -20.02 7.01 -9.29
N TYR A 162 -20.86 6.13 -8.77
CA TYR A 162 -20.40 5.02 -7.94
C TYR A 162 -20.03 3.83 -8.83
N VAL A 163 -18.81 3.36 -8.71
CA VAL A 163 -18.34 2.15 -9.38
C VAL A 163 -18.59 0.96 -8.45
N GLU A 164 -19.45 0.04 -8.90
CA GLU A 164 -19.79 -1.16 -8.12
C GLU A 164 -18.70 -2.22 -8.24
N GLU A 165 -18.46 -2.95 -7.14
CA GLU A 165 -17.45 -4.00 -7.05
C GLU A 165 -16.08 -3.60 -7.67
N PRO A 166 -15.53 -2.44 -7.28
CA PRO A 166 -14.38 -1.87 -7.97
C PRO A 166 -13.10 -2.64 -7.65
N ARG A 167 -12.18 -2.65 -8.62
CA ARG A 167 -10.78 -2.96 -8.38
C ARG A 167 -10.02 -1.69 -8.11
N HIS A 168 -9.04 -1.78 -7.21
CA HIS A 168 -8.04 -0.75 -7.00
C HIS A 168 -6.76 -1.17 -7.71
N ILE A 169 -6.50 -0.53 -8.83
CA ILE A 169 -5.33 -0.83 -9.67
C ILE A 169 -4.53 0.45 -9.86
N GLU A 170 -3.24 0.33 -9.77
CA GLU A 170 -2.34 1.47 -9.81
C GLU A 170 -1.22 1.25 -10.82
N ILE A 171 -0.80 2.35 -11.46
CA ILE A 171 0.29 2.35 -12.44
C ILE A 171 1.53 2.97 -11.81
N GLN A 172 2.59 2.16 -11.68
CA GLN A 172 3.92 2.67 -11.33
C GLN A 172 4.50 3.42 -12.51
N LEU A 173 5.03 4.60 -12.26
CA LEU A 173 5.80 5.35 -13.25
C LEU A 173 7.12 5.84 -12.67
N ILE A 174 8.03 6.20 -13.56
CA ILE A 174 9.25 6.92 -13.24
C ILE A 174 9.56 7.91 -14.34
N GLY A 175 9.98 9.12 -13.94
CA GLY A 175 10.37 10.19 -14.86
C GLY A 175 11.74 10.75 -14.53
N ASP A 176 12.44 11.29 -15.54
CA ASP A 176 13.68 12.04 -15.35
C ASP A 176 13.49 13.54 -15.53
N SER A 177 14.54 14.30 -15.27
CA SER A 177 14.55 15.77 -15.42
C SER A 177 14.55 16.24 -16.88
N PHE A 178 14.69 15.34 -17.86
CA PHE A 178 14.71 15.62 -19.31
C PHE A 178 13.34 15.44 -19.98
N GLY A 179 12.31 15.06 -19.18
CA GLY A 179 10.95 14.83 -19.68
C GLY A 179 10.70 13.42 -20.20
N ASN A 180 11.64 12.49 -20.03
CA ASN A 180 11.38 11.08 -20.26
C ASN A 180 10.56 10.50 -19.11
N VAL A 181 9.44 9.88 -19.42
CA VAL A 181 8.57 9.22 -18.45
C VAL A 181 8.17 7.87 -19.00
N VAL A 182 8.31 6.81 -18.21
CA VAL A 182 7.87 5.46 -18.53
C VAL A 182 6.95 4.93 -17.43
N TYR A 183 5.96 4.10 -17.80
CA TYR A 183 5.19 3.32 -16.85
C TYR A 183 5.75 1.89 -16.74
N LEU A 184 5.70 1.34 -15.52
CA LEU A 184 6.36 0.08 -15.16
C LEU A 184 5.34 -1.02 -14.85
N ASN A 185 4.27 -1.08 -15.66
CA ASN A 185 3.11 -1.92 -15.45
C ASN A 185 2.28 -1.50 -14.23
N GLU A 186 1.27 -2.31 -13.92
CA GLU A 186 0.33 -2.10 -12.82
C GLU A 186 0.63 -2.97 -11.61
N ARG A 187 0.02 -2.55 -10.49
CA ARG A 187 -0.19 -3.36 -9.30
C ARG A 187 -1.68 -3.51 -9.01
N GLU A 188 -2.09 -4.68 -8.60
CA GLU A 188 -3.42 -4.99 -8.08
C GLU A 188 -3.43 -4.82 -6.57
N CYS A 189 -4.19 -3.87 -6.06
CA CYS A 189 -4.21 -3.49 -4.66
C CYS A 189 -5.62 -3.56 -4.04
N SER A 190 -6.51 -4.38 -4.58
CA SER A 190 -7.90 -4.47 -4.14
C SER A 190 -8.09 -5.19 -2.80
N ILE A 191 -7.12 -6.00 -2.36
CA ILE A 191 -7.21 -6.64 -1.05
C ILE A 191 -6.88 -5.63 0.03
N GLN A 192 -7.93 -5.00 0.54
CA GLN A 192 -7.84 -3.88 1.49
C GLN A 192 -8.72 -4.14 2.70
N ARG A 193 -8.29 -3.65 3.85
CA ARG A 193 -9.07 -3.58 5.08
C ARG A 193 -9.13 -2.13 5.55
N ARG A 194 -10.34 -1.56 5.63
CA ARG A 194 -10.54 -0.16 6.02
C ARG A 194 -9.68 0.82 5.19
N HIS A 195 -9.62 0.59 3.88
CA HIS A 195 -8.82 1.34 2.91
C HIS A 195 -7.29 1.23 3.09
N GLN A 196 -6.82 0.27 3.89
CA GLN A 196 -5.41 -0.08 3.99
C GLN A 196 -5.14 -1.33 3.17
N LYS A 197 -4.17 -1.27 2.28
CA LYS A 197 -3.71 -2.40 1.47
C LYS A 197 -3.14 -3.50 2.39
N VAL A 198 -3.47 -4.75 2.09
CA VAL A 198 -3.10 -5.93 2.90
C VAL A 198 -2.26 -6.91 2.10
N ILE A 199 -2.69 -7.18 0.86
CA ILE A 199 -1.96 -7.96 -0.13
C ILE A 199 -1.94 -7.18 -1.42
N GLU A 200 -0.77 -7.07 -2.03
CA GLU A 200 -0.55 -6.46 -3.33
C GLU A 200 0.08 -7.47 -4.29
N GLU A 201 -0.28 -7.42 -5.55
CA GLU A 201 0.31 -8.27 -6.58
C GLU A 201 0.59 -7.52 -7.88
N ALA A 202 1.56 -8.00 -8.65
CA ALA A 202 1.85 -7.54 -9.98
C ALA A 202 2.20 -8.75 -10.88
N PRO A 203 1.62 -8.81 -12.10
CA PRO A 203 0.58 -7.94 -12.64
C PRO A 203 -0.81 -8.20 -12.01
N SER A 204 -1.84 -7.47 -12.46
CA SER A 204 -3.23 -7.75 -12.05
C SER A 204 -3.78 -8.98 -12.76
N PRO A 205 -4.50 -9.88 -12.05
CA PRO A 205 -5.20 -11.01 -12.68
C PRO A 205 -6.47 -10.59 -13.42
N PHE A 206 -6.82 -9.32 -13.37
CA PHE A 206 -8.13 -8.82 -13.82
C PHE A 206 -8.06 -8.01 -15.12
N ILE A 207 -7.12 -7.04 -15.23
CA ILE A 207 -7.10 -6.15 -16.38
C ILE A 207 -6.50 -6.80 -17.64
N SER A 208 -7.07 -6.45 -18.80
CA SER A 208 -6.56 -6.85 -20.09
C SER A 208 -5.27 -6.10 -20.45
N ASP A 209 -4.50 -6.62 -21.41
CA ASP A 209 -3.32 -5.92 -21.94
C ASP A 209 -3.70 -4.57 -22.57
N ALA A 210 -4.87 -4.47 -23.18
CA ALA A 210 -5.38 -3.22 -23.75
C ALA A 210 -5.67 -2.20 -22.65
N THR A 211 -6.33 -2.62 -21.57
CA THR A 211 -6.62 -1.76 -20.41
C THR A 211 -5.32 -1.30 -19.73
N ARG A 212 -4.38 -2.22 -19.50
CA ARG A 212 -3.05 -1.91 -18.93
C ARG A 212 -2.34 -0.84 -19.73
N LYS A 213 -2.31 -1.00 -21.06
CA LYS A 213 -1.68 -0.04 -21.96
C LYS A 213 -2.36 1.33 -21.86
N ALA A 214 -3.68 1.37 -21.94
CA ALA A 214 -4.44 2.62 -21.86
C ALA A 214 -4.23 3.35 -20.53
N MET A 215 -4.26 2.62 -19.40
CA MET A 215 -3.97 3.17 -18.07
C MET A 215 -2.53 3.70 -17.99
N GLY A 216 -1.56 2.94 -18.49
CA GLY A 216 -0.15 3.35 -18.52
C GLY A 216 0.09 4.61 -19.36
N GLU A 217 -0.49 4.70 -20.54
CA GLU A 217 -0.40 5.89 -21.41
C GLU A 217 -1.03 7.12 -20.75
N GLN A 218 -2.18 6.97 -20.10
CA GLN A 218 -2.81 8.07 -19.37
C GLN A 218 -2.00 8.49 -18.14
N ALA A 219 -1.41 7.55 -17.40
CA ALA A 219 -0.51 7.86 -16.28
C ALA A 219 0.72 8.65 -16.74
N VAL A 220 1.32 8.27 -17.87
CA VAL A 220 2.45 9.01 -18.48
C VAL A 220 2.02 10.41 -18.94
N ALA A 221 0.83 10.54 -19.54
CA ALA A 221 0.32 11.83 -19.98
C ALA A 221 0.13 12.80 -18.79
N LEU A 222 -0.43 12.31 -17.67
CA LEU A 222 -0.55 13.07 -16.43
C LEU A 222 0.80 13.49 -15.88
N ALA A 223 1.74 12.56 -15.76
CA ALA A 223 3.08 12.82 -15.26
C ALA A 223 3.80 13.91 -16.09
N LYS A 224 3.70 13.84 -17.41
CA LYS A 224 4.26 14.87 -18.30
C LYS A 224 3.60 16.22 -18.13
N ALA A 225 2.27 16.28 -17.96
CA ALA A 225 1.52 17.51 -17.75
C ALA A 225 1.97 18.26 -16.50
N VAL A 226 2.35 17.53 -15.44
CA VAL A 226 2.85 18.11 -14.19
C VAL A 226 4.38 18.13 -14.07
N LYS A 227 5.10 17.86 -15.18
CA LYS A 227 6.58 17.81 -15.24
C LYS A 227 7.18 16.90 -14.14
N TYR A 228 6.58 15.74 -13.98
CA TYR A 228 6.94 14.80 -12.94
C TYR A 228 8.32 14.19 -13.18
N GLN A 229 9.11 14.10 -12.12
CA GLN A 229 10.37 13.34 -12.08
C GLN A 229 10.40 12.42 -10.86
N SER A 230 11.29 11.42 -10.86
CA SER A 230 11.39 10.38 -9.85
C SER A 230 10.25 9.34 -9.94
N ALA A 231 10.20 8.42 -8.98
CA ALA A 231 9.13 7.42 -8.91
C ALA A 231 7.82 8.04 -8.43
N GLY A 232 6.72 7.60 -9.01
CA GLY A 232 5.37 7.99 -8.62
C GLY A 232 4.36 6.93 -9.06
N THR A 233 3.15 7.04 -8.54
CA THR A 233 2.10 6.07 -8.82
C THR A 233 0.78 6.78 -9.08
N VAL A 234 0.09 6.39 -10.16
CA VAL A 234 -1.26 6.84 -10.46
C VAL A 234 -2.25 5.74 -10.11
N GLU A 235 -3.13 6.02 -9.18
CA GLU A 235 -4.15 5.09 -8.70
C GLU A 235 -5.45 5.26 -9.48
N PHE A 236 -6.07 4.11 -9.83
CA PHE A 236 -7.33 4.03 -10.55
C PHE A 236 -8.32 3.11 -9.86
N VAL A 237 -9.60 3.46 -9.99
CA VAL A 237 -10.70 2.54 -9.77
C VAL A 237 -11.09 1.92 -11.10
N VAL A 238 -11.24 0.59 -11.14
CA VAL A 238 -11.54 -0.15 -12.36
C VAL A 238 -12.83 -0.95 -12.18
N GLY A 239 -13.79 -0.76 -13.08
CA GLY A 239 -15.06 -1.48 -13.08
C GLY A 239 -14.96 -2.87 -13.72
N LYS A 240 -16.00 -3.69 -13.53
CA LYS A 240 -16.09 -5.04 -14.14
C LYS A 240 -15.99 -5.03 -15.67
N ASP A 241 -16.44 -3.96 -16.31
CA ASP A 241 -16.41 -3.74 -17.75
C ASP A 241 -15.06 -3.24 -18.28
N GLN A 242 -14.02 -3.23 -17.45
CA GLN A 242 -12.70 -2.68 -17.74
C GLN A 242 -12.68 -1.14 -17.88
N SER A 243 -13.78 -0.45 -17.58
CA SER A 243 -13.76 1.01 -17.44
C SER A 243 -12.87 1.39 -16.26
N PHE A 244 -12.07 2.44 -16.41
CA PHE A 244 -11.16 2.87 -15.34
C PHE A 244 -11.15 4.38 -15.20
N TYR A 245 -10.97 4.84 -13.97
CA TYR A 245 -11.06 6.24 -13.60
C TYR A 245 -9.98 6.62 -12.60
N PHE A 246 -9.37 7.76 -12.80
CA PHE A 246 -8.37 8.36 -11.93
C PHE A 246 -8.90 8.56 -10.51
N LEU A 247 -8.15 8.12 -9.52
CA LEU A 247 -8.38 8.39 -8.10
C LEU A 247 -7.47 9.49 -7.59
N GLU A 248 -6.17 9.21 -7.60
CA GLU A 248 -5.14 10.13 -7.13
C GLU A 248 -3.77 9.76 -7.70
N MET A 249 -2.80 10.65 -7.50
CA MET A 249 -1.41 10.37 -7.79
C MET A 249 -0.59 10.50 -6.52
N ASN A 250 0.08 9.41 -6.13
CA ASN A 250 1.03 9.41 -5.04
C ASN A 250 2.39 9.89 -5.55
N THR A 251 2.84 11.02 -5.03
CA THR A 251 4.06 11.71 -5.48
C THR A 251 5.30 11.25 -4.70
N ARG A 252 5.41 9.95 -4.50
CA ARG A 252 6.47 9.26 -3.74
C ARG A 252 6.62 7.82 -4.18
N LEU A 253 7.65 7.17 -3.66
CA LEU A 253 7.73 5.71 -3.67
C LEU A 253 6.64 5.12 -2.77
N GLN A 254 5.99 4.06 -3.20
CA GLN A 254 4.99 3.35 -2.39
C GLN A 254 5.57 2.14 -1.67
N VAL A 255 4.89 1.68 -0.60
CA VAL A 255 5.29 0.51 0.19
C VAL A 255 5.44 -0.72 -0.70
N GLU A 256 4.50 -0.91 -1.62
CA GLU A 256 4.33 -2.05 -2.52
C GLU A 256 5.17 -2.00 -3.80
N HIS A 257 6.15 -1.07 -3.90
CA HIS A 257 7.06 -1.01 -5.06
C HIS A 257 7.81 -2.32 -5.36
N PRO A 258 8.12 -3.18 -4.36
CA PRO A 258 8.87 -4.41 -4.63
C PRO A 258 8.20 -5.36 -5.61
N VAL A 259 6.87 -5.44 -5.69
CA VAL A 259 6.22 -6.32 -6.67
C VAL A 259 6.46 -5.84 -8.10
N THR A 260 6.54 -4.51 -8.31
CA THR A 260 6.94 -3.94 -9.61
C THR A 260 8.41 -4.22 -9.91
N GLU A 261 9.29 -4.06 -8.94
CA GLU A 261 10.72 -4.37 -9.08
C GLU A 261 10.93 -5.82 -9.52
N CYS A 262 10.23 -6.77 -8.87
CA CYS A 262 10.33 -8.19 -9.19
C CYS A 262 9.94 -8.52 -10.64
N ILE A 263 8.83 -7.95 -11.14
CA ILE A 263 8.36 -8.28 -12.51
C ILE A 263 9.09 -7.50 -13.61
N THR A 264 9.77 -6.41 -13.27
CA THR A 264 10.49 -5.57 -14.26
C THR A 264 11.99 -5.80 -14.25
N GLY A 265 12.54 -6.30 -13.15
CA GLY A 265 13.98 -6.41 -12.94
C GLY A 265 14.67 -5.04 -12.78
N LEU A 266 13.96 -4.06 -12.20
CA LEU A 266 14.46 -2.69 -11.99
C LEU A 266 14.51 -2.40 -10.50
N ASP A 267 15.57 -1.77 -10.03
CA ASP A 267 15.66 -1.18 -8.68
C ASP A 267 15.14 0.26 -8.75
N LEU A 268 13.95 0.50 -8.19
CA LEU A 268 13.30 1.81 -8.24
C LEU A 268 14.02 2.82 -7.35
N VAL A 269 14.59 2.40 -6.24
CA VAL A 269 15.33 3.29 -5.34
C VAL A 269 16.64 3.72 -6.00
N GLU A 270 17.36 2.82 -6.65
CA GLU A 270 18.54 3.16 -7.44
C GLU A 270 18.18 4.15 -8.55
N LEU A 271 17.12 3.90 -9.30
CA LEU A 271 16.66 4.82 -10.37
C LEU A 271 16.27 6.20 -9.83
N MET A 272 15.63 6.27 -8.67
CA MET A 272 15.33 7.55 -8.01
C MET A 272 16.61 8.33 -7.69
N ILE A 273 17.61 7.66 -7.15
CA ILE A 273 18.91 8.27 -6.82
C ILE A 273 19.62 8.75 -8.10
N ARG A 274 19.66 7.94 -9.15
CA ARG A 274 20.26 8.31 -10.45
C ARG A 274 19.56 9.51 -11.08
N VAL A 275 18.22 9.53 -11.08
CA VAL A 275 17.44 10.68 -11.57
C VAL A 275 17.74 11.94 -10.75
N ALA A 276 17.82 11.83 -9.43
CA ALA A 276 18.17 12.93 -8.54
C ALA A 276 19.60 13.44 -8.77
N ALA A 277 20.53 12.55 -9.16
CA ALA A 277 21.89 12.92 -9.58
C ALA A 277 21.95 13.56 -10.98
N GLY A 278 20.81 13.70 -11.68
CA GLY A 278 20.73 14.35 -13.01
C GLY A 278 20.96 13.39 -14.18
N GLU A 279 20.90 12.08 -13.95
CA GLU A 279 21.00 11.08 -15.01
C GLU A 279 19.68 10.95 -15.79
N LYS A 280 19.77 10.57 -17.07
CA LYS A 280 18.62 10.18 -17.87
C LYS A 280 18.20 8.76 -17.49
N LEU A 281 16.90 8.46 -17.65
CA LEU A 281 16.42 7.09 -17.51
C LEU A 281 17.19 6.15 -18.45
N PRO A 282 17.68 5.00 -17.97
CA PRO A 282 18.49 4.06 -18.76
C PRO A 282 17.65 3.20 -19.69
N LEU A 283 16.35 3.40 -19.76
CA LEU A 283 15.40 2.57 -20.53
C LEU A 283 14.30 3.41 -21.18
N THR A 284 13.74 2.85 -22.22
CA THR A 284 12.54 3.36 -22.91
C THR A 284 11.33 2.49 -22.58
N GLN A 285 10.12 2.94 -22.92
CA GLN A 285 8.89 2.19 -22.66
C GLN A 285 8.91 0.77 -23.27
N THR A 286 9.50 0.59 -24.44
CA THR A 286 9.58 -0.71 -25.12
C THR A 286 10.53 -1.71 -24.47
N GLN A 287 11.39 -1.25 -23.57
CA GLN A 287 12.34 -2.06 -22.82
C GLN A 287 11.82 -2.50 -21.44
N VAL A 288 10.69 -1.94 -21.02
CA VAL A 288 10.04 -2.35 -19.77
C VAL A 288 9.56 -3.78 -19.89
N LYS A 289 10.08 -4.64 -19.02
CA LYS A 289 9.71 -6.06 -18.96
C LYS A 289 8.47 -6.28 -18.08
N ARG A 290 7.84 -7.43 -18.26
CA ARG A 290 6.83 -8.00 -17.37
C ARG A 290 7.09 -9.50 -17.31
N ASP A 291 7.84 -9.93 -16.31
CA ASP A 291 8.30 -11.31 -16.15
C ASP A 291 7.72 -11.94 -14.89
N GLY A 292 7.04 -13.07 -15.03
CA GLY A 292 6.45 -13.80 -13.95
C GLY A 292 5.35 -13.06 -13.20
N TRP A 293 5.24 -13.34 -11.89
CA TRP A 293 4.22 -12.83 -11.00
C TRP A 293 4.77 -12.60 -9.60
N ALA A 294 4.56 -11.43 -9.04
CA ALA A 294 5.00 -11.09 -7.68
C ALA A 294 3.80 -10.81 -6.77
N ILE A 295 3.91 -11.22 -5.51
CA ILE A 295 2.93 -10.94 -4.46
C ILE A 295 3.68 -10.36 -3.26
N GLU A 296 3.14 -9.34 -2.64
CA GLU A 296 3.58 -8.78 -1.36
C GLU A 296 2.49 -8.97 -0.30
N CYS A 297 2.89 -9.39 0.89
CA CYS A 297 2.06 -9.40 2.09
C CYS A 297 2.64 -8.47 3.14
N ARG A 298 1.83 -7.56 3.66
CA ARG A 298 2.22 -6.68 4.77
C ARG A 298 2.10 -7.43 6.09
N ILE A 299 3.22 -7.63 6.76
CA ILE A 299 3.26 -8.29 8.07
C ILE A 299 3.12 -7.25 9.16
N ASN A 300 1.95 -7.20 9.79
CA ASN A 300 1.61 -6.24 10.81
C ASN A 300 1.62 -6.89 12.20
N ALA A 301 2.12 -6.16 13.19
CA ALA A 301 2.00 -6.52 14.61
C ALA A 301 0.57 -6.17 15.08
N GLU A 302 -0.39 -7.01 14.70
CA GLU A 302 -1.82 -6.87 14.97
C GLU A 302 -2.41 -8.23 15.32
N ASP A 303 -3.45 -8.23 16.15
CA ASP A 303 -4.18 -9.46 16.51
C ASP A 303 -5.45 -9.58 15.65
N PRO A 304 -5.44 -10.42 14.59
CA PRO A 304 -6.58 -10.57 13.70
C PRO A 304 -7.82 -11.14 14.39
N PHE A 305 -7.65 -11.94 15.47
CA PHE A 305 -8.75 -12.50 16.25
C PHE A 305 -9.40 -11.49 17.19
N ARG A 306 -8.74 -10.35 17.42
CA ARG A 306 -9.24 -9.24 18.23
C ARG A 306 -9.48 -7.99 17.38
N ASN A 307 -10.08 -8.18 16.20
CA ASN A 307 -10.39 -7.11 15.26
C ASN A 307 -9.17 -6.27 14.87
N PHE A 308 -7.99 -6.92 14.72
CA PHE A 308 -6.73 -6.31 14.33
C PHE A 308 -6.25 -5.22 15.30
N LEU A 309 -6.46 -5.46 16.59
CA LEU A 309 -5.92 -4.58 17.62
C LEU A 309 -4.38 -4.56 17.50
N PRO A 310 -3.73 -3.38 17.45
CA PRO A 310 -2.29 -3.28 17.45
C PRO A 310 -1.67 -4.03 18.63
N SER A 311 -0.62 -4.79 18.35
CA SER A 311 0.12 -5.58 19.33
C SER A 311 1.50 -4.96 19.53
N THR A 312 1.66 -4.19 20.59
CA THR A 312 2.90 -3.51 20.94
C THR A 312 3.70 -4.30 21.97
N GLY A 313 4.98 -4.00 22.11
CA GLY A 313 5.87 -4.60 23.09
C GLY A 313 7.09 -5.28 22.49
N ARG A 314 7.76 -6.09 23.28
CA ARG A 314 9.04 -6.69 22.92
C ARG A 314 8.86 -7.87 21.95
N LEU A 315 9.60 -7.86 20.85
CA LEU A 315 9.80 -9.01 19.99
C LEU A 315 10.77 -9.97 20.67
N VAL A 316 10.23 -11.01 21.31
CA VAL A 316 11.04 -12.05 21.99
C VAL A 316 11.78 -12.89 20.96
N ARG A 317 11.16 -13.15 19.83
CA ARG A 317 11.73 -13.84 18.67
C ARG A 317 11.17 -13.25 17.39
N PHE A 318 12.05 -12.90 16.49
CA PHE A 318 11.72 -12.51 15.12
C PHE A 318 12.67 -13.23 14.16
N GLN A 319 12.16 -14.23 13.49
CA GLN A 319 12.90 -14.99 12.49
C GLN A 319 12.07 -14.99 11.20
N PRO A 320 12.48 -14.24 10.18
CA PRO A 320 11.85 -14.27 8.87
C PRO A 320 12.16 -15.58 8.13
N PRO A 321 11.41 -15.91 7.06
CA PRO A 321 11.75 -17.01 6.18
C PRO A 321 13.12 -16.79 5.53
N LYS A 322 13.69 -17.87 5.01
CA LYS A 322 14.96 -17.76 4.27
C LYS A 322 14.75 -16.97 2.98
N GLU A 323 15.48 -15.89 2.83
CA GLU A 323 15.52 -15.11 1.60
C GLU A 323 16.28 -15.87 0.51
N THR A 324 15.81 -15.73 -0.72
CA THR A 324 16.44 -16.29 -1.93
C THR A 324 16.60 -15.25 -3.04
N MET A 325 16.05 -14.06 -2.85
CA MET A 325 16.35 -12.89 -3.68
C MET A 325 17.45 -12.08 -3.03
N PHE A 326 18.47 -11.69 -3.80
CA PHE A 326 19.57 -10.87 -3.30
C PHE A 326 19.53 -9.51 -3.99
N ALA A 327 19.51 -8.44 -3.20
CA ALA A 327 19.40 -7.07 -3.68
C ALA A 327 20.51 -6.65 -4.67
N SER A 328 21.66 -7.32 -4.66
CA SER A 328 22.80 -6.99 -5.51
C SER A 328 22.68 -7.48 -6.96
N ASP A 329 21.69 -8.32 -7.29
CA ASP A 329 21.53 -8.85 -8.65
C ASP A 329 20.04 -8.98 -9.01
N VAL A 330 19.53 -7.94 -9.66
CA VAL A 330 18.12 -7.86 -10.11
C VAL A 330 17.74 -9.02 -11.07
N SER A 331 18.69 -9.64 -11.73
CA SER A 331 18.42 -10.80 -12.61
C SER A 331 18.04 -12.06 -11.82
N GLN A 332 18.28 -12.06 -10.50
CA GLN A 332 18.00 -13.16 -9.59
C GLN A 332 16.82 -12.86 -8.64
N TRP A 333 16.02 -11.86 -8.92
CA TRP A 333 14.84 -11.52 -8.11
C TRP A 333 13.69 -12.52 -8.30
N HIS A 334 14.02 -13.80 -8.25
CA HIS A 334 13.07 -14.91 -8.21
C HIS A 334 13.16 -15.60 -6.86
N GLY A 335 12.04 -15.72 -6.17
CA GLY A 335 11.99 -16.43 -4.88
C GLY A 335 11.35 -15.63 -3.75
N VAL A 336 12.06 -15.43 -2.66
CA VAL A 336 11.57 -14.80 -1.42
C VAL A 336 12.47 -13.64 -1.01
N ARG A 337 11.88 -12.49 -0.71
CA ARG A 337 12.50 -11.28 -0.17
C ARG A 337 11.75 -10.82 1.08
N VAL A 338 12.45 -10.32 2.07
CA VAL A 338 11.87 -9.74 3.29
C VAL A 338 12.46 -8.37 3.54
N ASP A 339 11.63 -7.34 3.44
CA ASP A 339 12.00 -5.98 3.84
C ASP A 339 11.51 -5.76 5.27
N THR A 340 12.41 -5.57 6.22
CA THR A 340 12.06 -5.40 7.63
C THR A 340 12.88 -4.31 8.31
N GLY A 341 12.25 -3.62 9.27
CA GLY A 341 12.88 -2.64 10.14
C GLY A 341 13.04 -3.11 11.59
N VAL A 342 12.73 -4.39 11.87
CA VAL A 342 12.77 -4.95 13.22
C VAL A 342 13.71 -6.16 13.30
N GLN A 343 14.12 -6.51 14.52
CA GLN A 343 15.01 -7.65 14.80
C GLN A 343 14.65 -8.32 16.12
N ASP A 344 15.21 -9.49 16.37
CA ASP A 344 15.13 -10.17 17.69
C ASP A 344 15.46 -9.21 18.83
N GLY A 345 14.62 -9.20 19.86
CA GLY A 345 14.78 -8.37 21.04
C GLY A 345 14.37 -6.91 20.87
N GLY A 346 14.00 -6.48 19.65
CA GLY A 346 13.47 -5.15 19.38
C GLY A 346 12.12 -4.92 20.04
N GLU A 347 11.67 -3.67 20.05
CA GLU A 347 10.37 -3.27 20.60
C GLU A 347 9.49 -2.69 19.51
N ILE A 348 8.22 -3.10 19.49
CA ILE A 348 7.18 -2.51 18.62
C ILE A 348 6.53 -1.37 19.41
N PRO A 349 6.79 -0.11 19.03
CA PRO A 349 6.29 1.06 19.75
C PRO A 349 4.83 1.35 19.38
N MET A 350 4.18 2.13 20.23
CA MET A 350 2.82 2.62 20.00
C MET A 350 2.74 3.87 19.09
N TYR A 351 3.88 4.42 18.69
CA TYR A 351 3.97 5.73 18.01
C TYR A 351 3.89 5.66 16.50
N TYR A 352 4.06 4.47 15.92
CA TYR A 352 4.18 4.25 14.49
C TYR A 352 3.20 3.18 14.01
N ASP A 353 3.14 3.01 12.70
CA ASP A 353 2.36 1.94 12.07
C ASP A 353 2.78 0.56 12.59
N SER A 354 1.82 -0.36 12.63
CA SER A 354 2.03 -1.72 13.11
C SER A 354 2.82 -2.61 12.14
N MET A 355 3.10 -2.16 10.93
CA MET A 355 3.83 -2.93 9.93
C MET A 355 5.28 -3.15 10.34
N ILE A 356 5.67 -4.42 10.51
CA ILE A 356 7.01 -4.82 10.96
C ILE A 356 7.86 -5.41 9.85
N ALA A 357 7.23 -5.94 8.83
CA ALA A 357 7.90 -6.46 7.64
C ALA A 357 6.99 -6.42 6.42
N LYS A 358 7.61 -6.48 5.24
CA LYS A 358 6.97 -6.84 3.98
C LYS A 358 7.56 -8.16 3.53
N LEU A 359 6.71 -9.11 3.21
CA LEU A 359 7.11 -10.37 2.61
C LEU A 359 6.77 -10.34 1.13
N ILE A 360 7.76 -10.48 0.28
CA ILE A 360 7.61 -10.43 -1.18
C ILE A 360 8.04 -11.77 -1.76
N VAL A 361 7.28 -12.29 -2.70
CA VAL A 361 7.65 -13.49 -3.46
C VAL A 361 7.50 -13.24 -4.95
N HIS A 362 8.32 -13.94 -5.75
CA HIS A 362 8.21 -13.97 -7.20
C HIS A 362 8.15 -15.42 -7.69
N GLY A 363 7.20 -15.70 -8.57
CA GLY A 363 7.01 -16.98 -9.24
C GLY A 363 6.89 -16.79 -10.74
N LYS A 364 6.99 -17.89 -11.50
CA LYS A 364 6.80 -17.87 -12.96
C LYS A 364 5.38 -17.50 -13.39
N ASP A 365 4.42 -17.81 -12.52
CA ASP A 365 3.00 -17.50 -12.69
C ASP A 365 2.34 -17.23 -11.33
N ARG A 366 1.07 -16.81 -11.37
CA ARG A 366 0.31 -16.43 -10.16
C ARG A 366 0.14 -17.57 -9.16
N LEU A 367 -0.13 -18.78 -9.64
CA LEU A 367 -0.34 -19.93 -8.75
C LEU A 367 0.95 -20.34 -8.04
N GLU A 368 2.08 -20.30 -8.74
CA GLU A 368 3.38 -20.52 -8.10
C GLU A 368 3.71 -19.43 -7.08
N ALA A 369 3.42 -18.15 -7.39
CA ALA A 369 3.63 -17.04 -6.46
C ALA A 369 2.75 -17.23 -5.19
N ILE A 370 1.47 -17.61 -5.34
CA ILE A 370 0.59 -17.93 -4.20
C ILE A 370 1.16 -19.08 -3.36
N ALA A 371 1.60 -20.15 -3.98
CA ALA A 371 2.18 -21.30 -3.28
C ALA A 371 3.44 -20.92 -2.50
N LYS A 372 4.36 -20.16 -3.13
CA LYS A 372 5.57 -19.63 -2.48
C LYS A 372 5.25 -18.70 -1.33
N MET A 373 4.25 -17.82 -1.49
CA MET A 373 3.85 -16.90 -0.43
C MET A 373 3.32 -17.65 0.78
N ARG A 374 2.48 -18.66 0.59
CA ARG A 374 1.96 -19.50 1.68
C ARG A 374 3.09 -20.24 2.40
N GLU A 375 4.04 -20.79 1.68
CA GLU A 375 5.22 -21.46 2.26
C GLU A 375 6.08 -20.46 3.04
N ALA A 376 6.34 -19.28 2.47
CA ALA A 376 7.16 -18.25 3.11
C ALA A 376 6.50 -17.69 4.39
N LEU A 377 5.17 -17.49 4.40
CA LEU A 377 4.43 -17.09 5.60
C LEU A 377 4.60 -18.13 6.74
N ASN A 378 4.57 -19.42 6.42
CA ASN A 378 4.80 -20.48 7.39
C ASN A 378 6.25 -20.50 7.92
N GLY A 379 7.18 -19.90 7.21
CA GLY A 379 8.59 -19.77 7.62
C GLY A 379 8.84 -18.73 8.70
N PHE A 380 7.89 -17.82 8.97
CA PHE A 380 8.04 -16.83 10.04
C PHE A 380 7.91 -17.43 11.44
N VAL A 381 8.80 -17.01 12.33
CA VAL A 381 8.64 -17.22 13.77
C VAL A 381 8.62 -15.86 14.46
N ILE A 382 7.43 -15.45 14.92
CA ILE A 382 7.22 -14.20 15.65
C ILE A 382 6.68 -14.54 17.04
N ARG A 383 7.36 -14.06 18.07
CA ARG A 383 6.95 -14.25 19.48
C ARG A 383 7.08 -12.95 20.25
N GLY A 384 6.21 -12.77 21.23
CA GLY A 384 6.11 -11.57 22.05
C GLY A 384 5.00 -10.62 21.62
N VAL A 385 4.65 -10.62 20.32
CA VAL A 385 3.52 -9.87 19.76
C VAL A 385 2.68 -10.78 18.86
N SER A 386 1.42 -10.45 18.68
CA SER A 386 0.54 -11.06 17.67
C SER A 386 0.88 -10.50 16.28
N SER A 387 0.58 -11.26 15.22
CA SER A 387 0.81 -10.83 13.84
C SER A 387 -0.37 -11.13 12.94
N SER A 388 -0.45 -10.42 11.80
CA SER A 388 -1.47 -10.61 10.76
C SER A 388 -1.28 -11.87 9.93
N ILE A 389 -0.23 -12.67 10.14
CA ILE A 389 0.11 -13.85 9.33
C ILE A 389 -1.03 -14.88 9.20
N PRO A 390 -1.77 -15.25 10.28
CA PRO A 390 -2.90 -16.19 10.13
C PRO A 390 -3.98 -15.69 9.18
N PHE A 391 -4.23 -14.38 9.19
CA PHE A 391 -5.20 -13.74 8.29
C PHE A 391 -4.70 -13.72 6.84
N GLN A 392 -3.42 -13.38 6.62
CA GLN A 392 -2.78 -13.44 5.30
C GLN A 392 -2.86 -14.86 4.71
N ALA A 393 -2.58 -15.87 5.50
CA ALA A 393 -2.67 -17.27 5.08
C ALA A 393 -4.10 -17.67 4.66
N ALA A 394 -5.11 -17.19 5.39
CA ALA A 394 -6.51 -17.43 5.05
C ALA A 394 -6.93 -16.72 3.74
N LEU A 395 -6.51 -15.47 3.55
CA LEU A 395 -6.78 -14.74 2.31
C LEU A 395 -6.19 -15.45 1.08
N LEU A 396 -4.92 -15.89 1.16
CA LEU A 396 -4.23 -16.58 0.08
C LEU A 396 -4.80 -17.98 -0.24
N ALA A 397 -5.43 -18.62 0.74
CA ALA A 397 -6.10 -19.90 0.56
C ALA A 397 -7.54 -19.77 0.07
N HIS A 398 -8.12 -18.57 0.12
CA HIS A 398 -9.52 -18.36 -0.22
C HIS A 398 -9.76 -18.59 -1.73
N PRO A 399 -10.79 -19.40 -2.12
CA PRO A 399 -11.03 -19.75 -3.53
C PRO A 399 -11.18 -18.54 -4.47
N LYS A 400 -11.87 -17.48 -4.03
CA LYS A 400 -12.00 -16.26 -4.82
C LYS A 400 -10.66 -15.54 -5.01
N PHE A 401 -9.77 -15.55 -4.01
CA PHE A 401 -8.43 -14.98 -4.18
C PHE A 401 -7.63 -15.81 -5.19
N VAL A 402 -7.63 -17.15 -5.04
CA VAL A 402 -6.90 -18.05 -5.94
C VAL A 402 -7.39 -17.92 -7.39
N SER A 403 -8.69 -17.81 -7.60
CA SER A 403 -9.26 -17.60 -8.96
C SER A 403 -9.05 -16.20 -9.53
N GLY A 404 -8.68 -15.22 -8.70
CA GLY A 404 -8.59 -13.81 -9.11
C GLY A 404 -9.94 -13.08 -9.13
N ASP A 405 -11.01 -13.69 -8.64
CA ASP A 405 -12.36 -13.11 -8.57
C ASP A 405 -12.60 -12.41 -7.23
N PHE A 406 -12.08 -11.20 -7.10
CA PHE A 406 -12.23 -10.37 -5.91
C PHE A 406 -12.32 -8.89 -6.28
N ASN A 407 -12.70 -8.05 -5.33
CA ASN A 407 -12.80 -6.60 -5.46
C ASN A 407 -12.40 -5.94 -4.14
N THR A 408 -12.51 -4.61 -4.01
CA THR A 408 -12.17 -3.88 -2.78
C THR A 408 -13.05 -4.25 -1.57
N GLY A 409 -14.21 -4.85 -1.80
CA GLY A 409 -15.13 -5.36 -0.77
C GLY A 409 -14.78 -6.77 -0.25
N PHE A 410 -13.80 -7.45 -0.86
CA PHE A 410 -13.49 -8.86 -0.59
C PHE A 410 -13.44 -9.22 0.90
N ILE A 411 -12.69 -8.46 1.70
CA ILE A 411 -12.54 -8.75 3.14
C ILE A 411 -13.87 -8.53 3.88
N ALA A 412 -14.59 -7.45 3.59
CA ALA A 412 -15.87 -7.14 4.22
C ALA A 412 -16.95 -8.19 3.89
N GLU A 413 -16.95 -8.70 2.66
CA GLU A 413 -17.91 -9.71 2.20
C GLU A 413 -17.65 -11.10 2.79
N ASN A 414 -16.37 -11.52 2.86
CA ASN A 414 -16.03 -12.89 3.25
C ASN A 414 -15.71 -13.02 4.75
N TYR A 415 -15.42 -11.92 5.44
CA TYR A 415 -15.10 -11.87 6.88
C TYR A 415 -15.97 -10.84 7.62
N ALA A 416 -17.25 -10.74 7.26
CA ALA A 416 -18.21 -9.77 7.82
C ALA A 416 -18.33 -9.85 9.35
N HIS A 417 -18.15 -11.03 9.92
CA HIS A 417 -18.21 -11.29 11.38
C HIS A 417 -16.85 -11.22 12.08
N GLY A 418 -15.84 -10.66 11.42
CA GLY A 418 -14.46 -10.69 11.87
C GLY A 418 -13.76 -12.00 11.56
N PHE A 419 -12.44 -12.03 11.76
CA PHE A 419 -11.61 -13.20 11.56
C PHE A 419 -11.62 -14.11 12.80
N ARG A 420 -11.78 -15.41 12.62
CA ARG A 420 -11.91 -16.40 13.68
C ARG A 420 -10.92 -17.54 13.51
N ALA A 421 -10.76 -18.36 14.57
CA ALA A 421 -9.88 -19.52 14.55
C ALA A 421 -10.27 -20.54 13.46
N GLU A 422 -11.58 -20.67 13.19
CA GLU A 422 -12.12 -21.57 12.17
C GLU A 422 -11.76 -21.15 10.74
N ASP A 423 -11.44 -19.85 10.54
CA ASP A 423 -11.05 -19.32 9.24
C ASP A 423 -9.58 -19.60 8.89
N VAL A 424 -8.78 -20.02 9.88
CA VAL A 424 -7.37 -20.38 9.64
C VAL A 424 -7.31 -21.68 8.81
N PRO A 425 -6.62 -21.66 7.65
CA PRO A 425 -6.58 -22.86 6.81
C PRO A 425 -5.82 -24.00 7.48
N HIS A 426 -6.43 -25.16 7.50
CA HIS A 426 -5.85 -26.42 7.99
C HIS A 426 -5.79 -27.42 6.84
N GLU A 427 -4.60 -27.63 6.27
CA GLU A 427 -4.44 -28.49 5.10
C GLU A 427 -4.49 -29.98 5.44
N ASP A 428 -4.04 -30.37 6.67
CA ASP A 428 -4.04 -31.75 7.14
C ASP A 428 -4.34 -31.84 8.64
N ALA A 429 -5.61 -31.90 8.97
CA ALA A 429 -6.07 -32.06 10.36
C ALA A 429 -5.54 -33.35 11.00
N GLY A 430 -5.41 -34.44 10.22
CA GLY A 430 -4.86 -35.71 10.68
C GLY A 430 -3.40 -35.61 11.08
N PHE A 431 -2.59 -34.91 10.28
CA PHE A 431 -1.21 -34.63 10.61
C PHE A 431 -1.08 -33.80 11.89
N LEU A 432 -1.91 -32.76 12.07
CA LEU A 432 -1.87 -31.94 13.29
C LEU A 432 -2.19 -32.73 14.54
N VAL A 433 -3.18 -33.62 14.47
CA VAL A 433 -3.52 -34.56 15.59
C VAL A 433 -2.36 -35.50 15.87
N ALA A 434 -1.75 -36.10 14.84
CA ALA A 434 -0.60 -36.98 14.98
C ALA A 434 0.62 -36.25 15.58
N LEU A 435 0.88 -35.02 15.14
CA LEU A 435 1.94 -34.17 15.66
C LEU A 435 1.71 -33.81 17.13
N ALA A 436 0.48 -33.42 17.50
CA ALA A 436 0.12 -33.14 18.89
C ALA A 436 0.30 -34.38 19.78
N ALA A 437 -0.13 -35.54 19.34
CA ALA A 437 0.07 -36.79 20.04
C ALA A 437 1.56 -37.16 20.20
N PHE A 438 2.37 -36.96 19.14
CA PHE A 438 3.80 -37.17 19.18
C PHE A 438 4.49 -36.24 20.18
N VAL A 439 4.18 -34.95 20.15
CA VAL A 439 4.74 -33.96 21.08
C VAL A 439 4.36 -34.30 22.53
N SER A 440 3.08 -34.61 22.77
CA SER A 440 2.60 -35.05 24.10
C SER A 440 3.35 -36.24 24.59
N ARG A 441 3.50 -37.27 23.76
CA ARG A 441 4.25 -38.50 24.10
C ARG A 441 5.73 -38.19 24.43
N ARG A 442 6.39 -37.31 23.65
CA ARG A 442 7.77 -36.88 23.91
C ARG A 442 7.88 -36.13 25.24
N TYR A 443 6.91 -35.26 25.54
CA TYR A 443 6.86 -34.54 26.81
C TYR A 443 6.72 -35.52 28.00
N LEU A 444 5.76 -36.44 27.95
CA LEU A 444 5.54 -37.43 28.97
C LEU A 444 6.78 -38.35 29.16
N SER A 445 7.37 -38.80 28.06
CA SER A 445 8.62 -39.57 28.11
C SER A 445 9.76 -38.85 28.78
N ARG A 446 9.92 -37.54 28.47
CA ARG A 446 10.93 -36.71 29.12
C ARG A 446 10.62 -36.51 30.60
N ALA A 447 9.38 -36.22 30.97
CA ALA A 447 8.96 -36.10 32.36
C ALA A 447 9.25 -37.39 33.17
N ALA A 448 8.93 -38.54 32.59
CA ALA A 448 9.21 -39.85 33.22
C ALA A 448 10.72 -40.16 33.38
N SER A 449 11.59 -39.52 32.58
CA SER A 449 13.06 -39.73 32.68
C SER A 449 13.77 -38.80 33.65
N ILE A 450 13.07 -37.83 34.25
CA ILE A 450 13.66 -36.91 35.22
C ILE A 450 13.77 -37.62 36.56
N SER A 451 15.03 -37.81 37.05
CA SER A 451 15.29 -38.38 38.37
C SER A 451 14.91 -37.40 39.49
N GLY A 452 14.30 -37.90 40.57
CA GLY A 452 13.90 -37.11 41.73
C GLY A 452 12.50 -36.53 41.64
N GLN A 453 11.70 -36.92 40.70
CA GLN A 453 10.25 -36.62 40.67
C GLN A 453 9.55 -37.31 41.85
N MET A 454 8.80 -36.54 42.66
CA MET A 454 7.95 -37.13 43.69
C MET A 454 6.73 -37.82 43.07
N GLU A 455 6.39 -38.99 43.55
CA GLU A 455 5.12 -39.67 43.17
C GLU A 455 3.95 -38.82 43.62
N GLY A 456 3.05 -38.48 42.67
CA GLY A 456 1.78 -37.83 42.98
C GLY A 456 1.61 -36.39 42.52
N HIS A 457 2.42 -35.87 41.62
CA HIS A 457 2.21 -34.58 40.95
C HIS A 457 1.98 -34.74 39.45
#